data_f7bee751809246a362d6abd829789e9c
#
_entry.id   f7bee751809246a362d6abd829789e9c
#
_cell.length_a   1.000
_cell.length_b   1.000
_cell.length_c   1.000
_cell.angle_alpha   90.00
_cell.angle_beta   90.00
_cell.angle_gamma   90.00
#
_symmetry.space_group_name_H-M   'P 1'
#
loop_
_entity.id
_entity.type
_entity.pdbx_description
1 polymer ?
#
loop_
_entity_poly.entity_id
_entity_poly.type
_entity_poly.pdbx_seq_one_letter_code
_entity_poly.pdbx_strand_id
1 'polypeptide(L)'
;MPAIDKNFTATNARCRHILTNGNERWAGVECVRDSGAPWVSWVLLVVCFMLAVPASVPETVSPASAPAQVEAEPEETDMPVVALPFDDGPRSSTRRLLDELALREVPATFFLLGHRIPGNEDLVRRMAAEGHQIGVHTYDHVEVTGLSREDFDLQVGKTRSLLLDILGEGEFWLRPPYGITDAAARQWADSPIVLWSVDPEDWKDQDVGQIVAGVVEHVQDGDIILMHDLYGSSVDAAVQIVDALLGKGYCFVTVEDLLARNGIEAQDGVIYRSGRK
;
A
#
# COMPACT_ATOMS: atom_id res chain seq x y z
N MET A 1 -1.08 39.03 2.33
CA MET A 1 -1.69 37.85 1.69
C MET A 1 -1.22 37.82 0.23
N PRO A 2 -0.31 36.95 -0.16
CA PRO A 2 0.01 36.74 -1.58
C PRO A 2 -0.96 35.72 -2.18
N ALA A 3 -1.40 35.98 -3.38
CA ALA A 3 -2.34 35.18 -4.15
C ALA A 3 -1.75 33.79 -4.46
N ILE A 4 -2.54 32.75 -4.22
CA ILE A 4 -2.22 31.38 -4.60
C ILE A 4 -2.43 31.24 -6.10
N ASP A 5 -1.35 30.94 -6.81
CA ASP A 5 -1.33 30.69 -8.26
C ASP A 5 -2.09 29.39 -8.55
N LYS A 6 -3.21 29.47 -9.27
CA LYS A 6 -4.12 28.36 -9.56
C LYS A 6 -3.73 27.51 -10.79
N ASN A 7 -2.46 27.47 -11.15
CA ASN A 7 -1.97 26.69 -12.30
C ASN A 7 -0.99 25.59 -11.89
N PHE A 8 -1.40 24.70 -10.97
CA PHE A 8 -0.68 23.47 -10.72
C PHE A 8 -1.33 22.36 -11.56
N THR A 9 -0.78 22.03 -12.69
CA THR A 9 -1.12 20.80 -13.42
C THR A 9 -0.51 19.63 -12.65
N ALA A 10 -1.31 19.05 -11.78
CA ALA A 10 -0.96 17.82 -11.08
C ALA A 10 -0.72 16.71 -12.11
N THR A 11 0.52 16.26 -12.22
CA THR A 11 0.86 15.01 -12.91
C THR A 11 0.38 13.90 -11.98
N ASN A 12 -0.80 13.34 -12.23
CA ASN A 12 -1.38 12.29 -11.43
C ASN A 12 -0.58 11.00 -11.65
N ALA A 13 0.27 10.64 -10.69
CA ALA A 13 0.79 9.30 -10.55
C ALA A 13 -0.36 8.43 -10.03
N ARG A 14 -0.73 7.37 -10.75
CA ARG A 14 -1.74 6.39 -10.30
C ARG A 14 -1.09 5.05 -10.09
N CYS A 15 -1.29 4.47 -8.91
CA CYS A 15 -0.96 3.09 -8.66
C CYS A 15 -2.15 2.23 -9.09
N ARG A 16 -1.95 1.28 -10.00
CA ARG A 16 -2.97 0.29 -10.38
C ARG A 16 -2.66 -1.03 -9.73
N HIS A 17 -3.66 -1.58 -9.07
CA HIS A 17 -3.61 -2.96 -8.59
C HIS A 17 -3.82 -3.91 -9.77
N ILE A 18 -2.91 -4.86 -9.92
CA ILE A 18 -3.02 -5.91 -10.94
C ILE A 18 -3.63 -7.14 -10.28
N LEU A 19 -4.76 -7.61 -10.81
CA LEU A 19 -5.37 -8.88 -10.42
C LEU A 19 -4.85 -9.99 -11.33
N THR A 20 -4.39 -11.10 -10.78
CA THR A 20 -4.07 -12.29 -11.57
C THR A 20 -5.35 -12.95 -12.08
N ASN A 21 -5.36 -13.33 -13.36
CA ASN A 21 -6.47 -14.04 -13.99
C ASN A 21 -6.87 -15.30 -13.21
N GLY A 22 -8.04 -15.25 -12.57
CA GLY A 22 -8.77 -16.45 -12.11
C GLY A 22 -8.67 -16.83 -10.64
N ASN A 23 -7.88 -16.15 -9.82
CA ASN A 23 -7.95 -16.20 -8.36
C ASN A 23 -7.88 -14.77 -7.85
N GLU A 24 -8.70 -14.43 -6.85
CA GLU A 24 -8.77 -13.08 -6.25
C GLU A 24 -7.51 -12.70 -5.42
N ARG A 25 -6.33 -13.13 -5.84
CA ARG A 25 -5.06 -12.72 -5.23
C ARG A 25 -4.52 -11.52 -5.98
N TRP A 26 -4.16 -10.51 -5.22
CA TRP A 26 -3.44 -9.34 -5.68
C TRP A 26 -2.09 -9.75 -6.26
N ALA A 27 -1.80 -9.34 -7.50
CA ALA A 27 -0.56 -9.71 -8.21
C ALA A 27 0.54 -8.65 -8.11
N GLY A 28 0.23 -7.51 -7.49
CA GLY A 28 1.16 -6.40 -7.33
C GLY A 28 0.53 -5.04 -7.64
N VAL A 29 1.31 -3.97 -7.44
CA VAL A 29 0.93 -2.59 -7.74
C VAL A 29 1.78 -2.10 -8.89
N GLU A 30 1.14 -1.70 -9.99
CA GLU A 30 1.81 -1.03 -11.11
C GLU A 30 1.67 0.48 -10.96
N CYS A 31 2.80 1.19 -10.91
CA CYS A 31 2.82 2.64 -10.84
C CYS A 31 2.82 3.22 -12.26
N VAL A 32 1.73 3.85 -12.67
CA VAL A 32 1.57 4.43 -14.01
C VAL A 32 1.53 5.95 -13.93
N ARG A 33 2.35 6.62 -14.73
CA ARG A 33 2.28 8.07 -14.90
C ARG A 33 1.19 8.40 -15.92
N ASP A 34 0.15 9.13 -15.53
CA ASP A 34 -0.89 9.58 -16.45
C ASP A 34 -0.31 10.67 -17.38
N SER A 35 -0.11 10.35 -18.65
CA SER A 35 0.50 11.23 -19.65
C SER A 35 -0.45 12.31 -20.18
N GLY A 36 -1.58 12.56 -19.51
CA GLY A 36 -2.43 13.73 -19.79
C GLY A 36 -3.04 13.81 -21.19
N ALA A 37 -3.19 12.68 -21.90
CA ALA A 37 -3.90 12.67 -23.18
C ALA A 37 -5.41 12.78 -22.95
N PRO A 38 -6.12 13.73 -23.59
CA PRO A 38 -7.57 13.85 -23.43
C PRO A 38 -8.26 12.63 -24.03
N TRP A 39 -9.09 11.98 -23.22
CA TRP A 39 -9.94 10.87 -23.65
C TRP A 39 -10.93 11.38 -24.70
N VAL A 40 -10.66 11.13 -25.98
CA VAL A 40 -11.64 11.32 -27.05
C VAL A 40 -12.59 10.11 -27.00
N SER A 41 -13.79 10.34 -26.44
CA SER A 41 -14.89 9.38 -26.45
C SER A 41 -15.27 9.05 -27.91
N TRP A 42 -14.86 7.90 -28.42
CA TRP A 42 -15.43 7.35 -29.63
C TRP A 42 -16.77 6.68 -29.32
N VAL A 43 -17.84 7.44 -29.45
CA VAL A 43 -19.19 6.89 -29.55
C VAL A 43 -19.32 6.27 -30.92
N LEU A 44 -19.21 4.93 -31.00
CA LEU A 44 -19.49 4.17 -32.21
C LEU A 44 -21.01 4.09 -32.43
N LEU A 45 -21.49 4.90 -33.36
CA LEU A 45 -22.85 4.85 -33.88
C LEU A 45 -22.92 3.69 -34.88
N VAL A 46 -23.49 2.54 -34.43
CA VAL A 46 -23.80 1.41 -35.31
C VAL A 46 -25.06 1.73 -36.08
N VAL A 47 -24.93 2.08 -37.35
CA VAL A 47 -26.06 2.12 -38.28
C VAL A 47 -26.02 0.82 -39.11
N CYS A 48 -27.01 -0.03 -38.85
CA CYS A 48 -27.32 -1.16 -39.69
C CYS A 48 -27.80 -0.73 -41.08
N PHE A 49 -27.14 -1.18 -42.15
CA PHE A 49 -27.74 -1.26 -43.48
C PHE A 49 -27.51 -2.65 -44.05
N MET A 50 -28.62 -3.38 -44.22
CA MET A 50 -28.70 -4.60 -44.99
C MET A 50 -28.80 -4.22 -46.49
N LEU A 51 -28.12 -4.93 -47.40
CA LEU A 51 -28.61 -5.61 -48.57
C LEU A 51 -27.56 -5.82 -49.69
N ALA A 52 -27.56 -7.06 -50.17
CA ALA A 52 -27.27 -7.53 -51.53
C ALA A 52 -25.81 -7.82 -51.96
N VAL A 53 -25.57 -9.13 -52.14
CA VAL A 53 -24.53 -9.77 -52.98
C VAL A 53 -25.07 -9.77 -54.45
N PRO A 54 -24.26 -9.76 -55.58
CA PRO A 54 -23.34 -10.86 -55.87
C PRO A 54 -22.03 -10.55 -56.68
N ALA A 55 -21.12 -11.53 -56.59
CA ALA A 55 -20.28 -12.14 -57.61
C ALA A 55 -19.03 -11.50 -58.22
N SER A 56 -18.01 -12.32 -58.14
CA SER A 56 -16.86 -12.58 -59.01
C SER A 56 -15.49 -11.98 -58.64
N VAL A 57 -14.59 -12.93 -58.40
CA VAL A 57 -13.15 -12.88 -58.16
C VAL A 57 -12.39 -12.37 -59.41
N PRO A 58 -11.22 -11.71 -59.23
CA PRO A 58 -9.99 -12.49 -59.35
C PRO A 58 -8.97 -12.19 -58.23
N GLU A 59 -8.22 -13.25 -57.90
CA GLU A 59 -7.03 -13.24 -57.06
C GLU A 59 -6.00 -12.18 -57.51
N THR A 60 -5.61 -11.31 -56.62
CA THR A 60 -4.36 -10.59 -56.73
C THR A 60 -3.54 -10.82 -55.47
N VAL A 61 -2.30 -11.22 -55.73
CA VAL A 61 -1.22 -11.55 -54.83
C VAL A 61 -1.05 -10.46 -53.73
N SER A 62 -1.16 -10.91 -52.48
CA SER A 62 -0.88 -10.08 -51.32
C SER A 62 0.61 -9.77 -51.18
N PRO A 63 1.02 -8.51 -51.03
CA PRO A 63 2.39 -8.21 -50.63
C PRO A 63 2.62 -8.58 -49.17
N ALA A 64 3.81 -9.06 -48.89
CA ALA A 64 4.29 -9.55 -47.60
C ALA A 64 3.87 -8.67 -46.41
N SER A 65 3.31 -9.35 -45.42
CA SER A 65 3.05 -8.79 -44.07
C SER A 65 4.33 -8.19 -43.51
N ALA A 66 4.31 -6.89 -43.24
CA ALA A 66 5.32 -6.26 -42.44
C ALA A 66 5.36 -6.90 -41.03
N PRO A 67 6.55 -7.03 -40.41
CA PRO A 67 6.61 -7.57 -39.07
C PRO A 67 5.80 -6.69 -38.13
N ALA A 68 4.90 -7.32 -37.36
CA ALA A 68 4.18 -6.67 -36.29
C ALA A 68 5.21 -5.96 -35.38
N GLN A 69 5.05 -4.67 -35.20
CA GLN A 69 5.79 -3.96 -34.17
C GLN A 69 5.38 -4.58 -32.84
N VAL A 70 6.34 -5.23 -32.19
CA VAL A 70 6.23 -5.61 -30.80
C VAL A 70 6.06 -4.28 -30.06
N GLU A 71 4.85 -4.00 -29.57
CA GLU A 71 4.65 -2.92 -28.60
C GLU A 71 5.62 -3.22 -27.46
N ALA A 72 6.58 -2.32 -27.26
CA ALA A 72 7.48 -2.40 -26.12
C ALA A 72 6.60 -2.44 -24.86
N GLU A 73 6.80 -3.44 -24.04
CA GLU A 73 6.23 -3.46 -22.67
C GLU A 73 6.57 -2.11 -22.02
N PRO A 74 5.63 -1.48 -21.29
CA PRO A 74 5.92 -0.21 -20.63
C PRO A 74 7.13 -0.44 -19.72
N GLU A 75 8.18 0.35 -19.94
CA GLU A 75 9.35 0.37 -19.07
C GLU A 75 8.84 0.56 -17.65
N GLU A 76 9.23 -0.34 -16.75
CA GLU A 76 8.94 -0.28 -15.32
C GLU A 76 9.34 1.13 -14.84
N THR A 77 8.34 1.96 -14.54
CA THR A 77 8.58 3.39 -14.32
C THR A 77 9.46 3.53 -13.08
N ASP A 78 10.58 4.24 -13.23
CA ASP A 78 11.58 4.54 -12.19
C ASP A 78 11.04 5.57 -11.16
N MET A 79 9.77 5.37 -10.74
CA MET A 79 9.11 6.22 -9.75
C MET A 79 9.51 5.79 -8.34
N PRO A 80 9.87 6.74 -7.47
CA PRO A 80 10.19 6.42 -6.09
C PRO A 80 8.97 5.85 -5.36
N VAL A 81 9.18 4.84 -4.52
CA VAL A 81 8.14 4.07 -3.84
C VAL A 81 8.38 4.11 -2.34
N VAL A 82 7.32 4.27 -1.57
CA VAL A 82 7.36 4.26 -0.10
C VAL A 82 6.23 3.41 0.48
N ALA A 83 6.44 2.89 1.69
CA ALA A 83 5.37 2.30 2.48
C ALA A 83 4.99 3.23 3.63
N LEU A 84 3.68 3.37 3.87
CA LEU A 84 3.12 4.18 4.94
C LEU A 84 2.31 3.30 5.91
N PRO A 85 2.97 2.57 6.81
CA PRO A 85 2.29 1.76 7.82
C PRO A 85 1.76 2.59 8.99
N PHE A 86 0.64 2.10 9.55
CA PHE A 86 -0.05 2.68 10.71
C PHE A 86 -0.11 1.68 11.86
N ASP A 87 0.31 2.12 13.05
CA ASP A 87 0.33 1.32 14.27
C ASP A 87 -0.86 1.65 15.19
N ASP A 88 -1.14 0.76 16.15
CA ASP A 88 -2.08 0.93 17.27
C ASP A 88 -3.57 0.86 16.93
N GLY A 89 -3.94 0.60 15.69
CA GLY A 89 -5.34 0.37 15.30
C GLY A 89 -5.90 -1.01 15.75
N PRO A 90 -7.16 -1.29 15.44
CA PRO A 90 -8.15 -0.36 14.88
C PRO A 90 -8.75 0.58 15.96
N ARG A 91 -9.12 1.79 15.53
CA ARG A 91 -9.74 2.84 16.37
C ARG A 91 -10.89 3.54 15.63
N SER A 92 -11.55 4.48 16.26
CA SER A 92 -12.57 5.30 15.60
C SER A 92 -12.01 6.16 14.46
N SER A 93 -10.75 6.61 14.59
CA SER A 93 -9.99 7.34 13.57
C SER A 93 -9.64 6.50 12.35
N THR A 94 -9.45 5.19 12.50
CA THR A 94 -9.12 4.24 11.43
C THR A 94 -10.15 4.26 10.30
N ARG A 95 -11.45 4.37 10.62
CA ARG A 95 -12.51 4.44 9.59
C ARG A 95 -12.31 5.62 8.65
N ARG A 96 -12.05 6.81 9.22
CA ARG A 96 -11.77 8.01 8.45
C ARG A 96 -10.50 7.86 7.63
N LEU A 97 -9.44 7.29 8.22
CA LEU A 97 -8.18 7.05 7.51
C LEU A 97 -8.41 6.16 6.28
N LEU A 98 -9.16 5.06 6.41
CA LEU A 98 -9.50 4.18 5.29
C LEU A 98 -10.30 4.93 4.21
N ASP A 99 -11.25 5.79 4.59
CA ASP A 99 -12.01 6.61 3.63
C ASP A 99 -11.07 7.52 2.81
N GLU A 100 -10.10 8.14 3.47
CA GLU A 100 -9.13 9.04 2.83
C GLU A 100 -8.11 8.31 1.95
N LEU A 101 -7.66 7.12 2.37
CA LEU A 101 -6.77 6.27 1.56
C LEU A 101 -7.48 5.74 0.32
N ALA A 102 -8.74 5.29 0.46
CA ALA A 102 -9.56 4.82 -0.65
C ALA A 102 -9.80 5.91 -1.70
N LEU A 103 -10.07 7.17 -1.28
CA LEU A 103 -10.24 8.31 -2.18
C LEU A 103 -8.99 8.60 -3.03
N ARG A 104 -7.81 8.22 -2.54
CA ARG A 104 -6.51 8.42 -3.19
C ARG A 104 -5.98 7.16 -3.87
N GLU A 105 -6.70 6.05 -3.76
CA GLU A 105 -6.28 4.73 -4.26
C GLU A 105 -4.90 4.32 -3.71
N VAL A 106 -4.64 4.61 -2.42
CA VAL A 106 -3.37 4.37 -1.75
C VAL A 106 -3.46 3.15 -0.83
N PRO A 107 -2.73 2.07 -1.10
CA PRO A 107 -2.59 0.97 -0.17
C PRO A 107 -1.67 1.35 0.99
N ALA A 108 -1.88 0.72 2.13
CA ALA A 108 -1.09 0.92 3.34
C ALA A 108 -0.88 -0.42 4.07
N THR A 109 -0.12 -0.38 5.17
CA THR A 109 0.02 -1.52 6.08
C THR A 109 -0.50 -1.12 7.45
N PHE A 110 -1.25 -1.99 8.11
CA PHE A 110 -1.81 -1.73 9.44
C PHE A 110 -1.28 -2.77 10.44
N PHE A 111 -0.55 -2.34 11.46
CA PHE A 111 -0.10 -3.20 12.56
C PHE A 111 -1.07 -3.07 13.74
N LEU A 112 -1.90 -4.08 13.94
CA LEU A 112 -3.05 -4.01 14.83
C LEU A 112 -2.76 -4.53 16.23
N LEU A 113 -3.31 -3.85 17.23
CA LEU A 113 -3.35 -4.32 18.61
C LEU A 113 -4.48 -5.32 18.83
N GLY A 114 -4.15 -6.50 19.32
CA GLY A 114 -5.13 -7.59 19.47
C GLY A 114 -6.33 -7.22 20.33
N HIS A 115 -6.13 -6.49 21.44
CA HIS A 115 -7.23 -6.08 22.33
C HIS A 115 -8.21 -5.09 21.69
N ARG A 116 -7.84 -4.47 20.56
CA ARG A 116 -8.70 -3.52 19.83
C ARG A 116 -9.51 -4.14 18.70
N ILE A 117 -9.19 -5.38 18.32
CA ILE A 117 -9.88 -6.09 17.24
C ILE A 117 -11.33 -6.42 17.60
N PRO A 118 -11.64 -6.95 18.80
CA PRO A 118 -13.02 -7.25 19.18
C PRO A 118 -13.93 -6.01 19.12
N GLY A 119 -15.00 -6.10 18.32
CA GLY A 119 -15.94 -5.01 18.05
C GLY A 119 -15.55 -4.10 16.88
N ASN A 120 -14.40 -4.35 16.22
CA ASN A 120 -13.90 -3.65 15.04
C ASN A 120 -13.58 -4.62 13.88
N GLU A 121 -14.16 -5.82 13.89
CA GLU A 121 -13.90 -6.85 12.87
C GLU A 121 -14.30 -6.38 11.46
N ASP A 122 -15.27 -5.47 11.37
CA ASP A 122 -15.67 -4.84 10.11
C ASP A 122 -14.55 -3.98 9.51
N LEU A 123 -13.77 -3.26 10.34
CA LEU A 123 -12.62 -2.49 9.89
C LEU A 123 -11.49 -3.40 9.42
N VAL A 124 -11.24 -4.51 10.13
CA VAL A 124 -10.22 -5.50 9.72
C VAL A 124 -10.57 -6.12 8.36
N ARG A 125 -11.82 -6.53 8.16
CA ARG A 125 -12.28 -7.03 6.85
C ARG A 125 -12.19 -5.97 5.75
N ARG A 126 -12.51 -4.72 6.09
CA ARG A 126 -12.41 -3.60 5.17
C ARG A 126 -10.96 -3.35 4.73
N MET A 127 -10.01 -3.34 5.67
CA MET A 127 -8.57 -3.20 5.36
C MET A 127 -8.13 -4.25 4.32
N ALA A 128 -8.47 -5.52 4.57
CA ALA A 128 -8.12 -6.60 3.65
C ALA A 128 -8.80 -6.46 2.28
N ALA A 129 -10.10 -6.10 2.25
CA ALA A 129 -10.87 -5.94 1.02
C ALA A 129 -10.40 -4.75 0.18
N GLU A 130 -9.83 -3.71 0.79
CA GLU A 130 -9.26 -2.53 0.12
C GLU A 130 -7.77 -2.71 -0.26
N GLY A 131 -7.20 -3.92 -0.07
CA GLY A 131 -5.83 -4.24 -0.49
C GLY A 131 -4.74 -3.74 0.45
N HIS A 132 -5.08 -3.43 1.69
CA HIS A 132 -4.10 -3.10 2.71
C HIS A 132 -3.47 -4.37 3.30
N GLN A 133 -2.16 -4.31 3.59
CA GLN A 133 -1.49 -5.35 4.37
C GLN A 133 -1.86 -5.21 5.85
N ILE A 134 -2.09 -6.34 6.52
CA ILE A 134 -2.41 -6.39 7.94
C ILE A 134 -1.29 -7.11 8.67
N GLY A 135 -0.83 -6.56 9.79
CA GLY A 135 0.19 -7.14 10.65
C GLY A 135 -0.21 -7.10 12.13
N VAL A 136 0.68 -7.61 12.96
CA VAL A 136 0.50 -7.75 14.41
C VAL A 136 1.36 -6.72 15.15
N HIS A 137 0.74 -6.01 16.13
CA HIS A 137 1.44 -5.08 17.03
C HIS A 137 1.33 -5.48 18.50
N THR A 138 1.41 -6.80 18.78
CA THR A 138 1.11 -7.45 20.04
C THR A 138 -0.39 -7.37 20.42
N TYR A 139 -0.76 -7.95 21.57
CA TYR A 139 -2.15 -7.90 22.03
C TYR A 139 -2.41 -6.62 22.86
N ASP A 140 -1.52 -6.30 23.80
CA ASP A 140 -1.68 -5.20 24.78
C ASP A 140 -0.68 -4.06 24.63
N HIS A 141 0.05 -3.96 23.48
CA HIS A 141 1.12 -2.99 23.25
C HIS A 141 2.28 -3.14 24.24
N VAL A 142 2.66 -4.36 24.57
CA VAL A 142 3.80 -4.62 25.47
C VAL A 142 5.09 -4.79 24.68
N GLU A 143 6.22 -4.41 25.30
CA GLU A 143 7.56 -4.73 24.80
C GLU A 143 7.75 -6.24 24.75
N VAL A 144 8.29 -6.76 23.65
CA VAL A 144 8.45 -8.21 23.44
C VAL A 144 9.76 -8.77 23.98
N THR A 145 10.68 -7.91 24.45
CA THR A 145 11.98 -8.32 25.02
C THR A 145 11.80 -8.94 26.40
N GLY A 146 12.55 -10.02 26.65
CA GLY A 146 12.54 -10.69 27.95
C GLY A 146 11.24 -11.44 28.27
N LEU A 147 10.30 -11.54 27.36
CA LEU A 147 9.12 -12.37 27.53
C LEU A 147 9.47 -13.86 27.59
N SER A 148 8.70 -14.66 28.32
CA SER A 148 8.69 -16.09 28.12
C SER A 148 8.06 -16.43 26.77
N ARG A 149 8.30 -17.64 26.25
CA ARG A 149 7.61 -18.12 25.03
C ARG A 149 6.09 -18.09 25.18
N GLU A 150 5.58 -18.46 26.35
CA GLU A 150 4.15 -18.45 26.65
C GLU A 150 3.58 -17.01 26.60
N ASP A 151 4.25 -16.04 27.21
CA ASP A 151 3.83 -14.64 27.19
C ASP A 151 3.93 -14.06 25.76
N PHE A 152 4.95 -14.43 25.01
CA PHE A 152 5.07 -14.03 23.59
C PHE A 152 3.88 -14.55 22.77
N ASP A 153 3.51 -15.83 22.95
CA ASP A 153 2.37 -16.43 22.26
C ASP A 153 1.04 -15.79 22.68
N LEU A 154 0.90 -15.35 23.94
CA LEU A 154 -0.25 -14.58 24.39
C LEU A 154 -0.33 -13.19 23.74
N GLN A 155 0.79 -12.58 23.43
CA GLN A 155 0.85 -11.23 22.84
C GLN A 155 0.79 -11.24 21.32
N VAL A 156 1.56 -12.09 20.68
CA VAL A 156 1.68 -12.17 19.21
C VAL A 156 0.74 -13.22 18.64
N GLY A 157 0.82 -14.46 19.16
CA GLY A 157 0.03 -15.58 18.66
C GLY A 157 -1.46 -15.37 18.82
N LYS A 158 -1.94 -14.85 19.97
CA LYS A 158 -3.37 -14.55 20.19
C LYS A 158 -3.88 -13.49 19.21
N THR A 159 -3.11 -12.44 18.95
CA THR A 159 -3.50 -11.40 17.97
C THR A 159 -3.60 -11.99 16.57
N ARG A 160 -2.61 -12.82 16.20
CA ARG A 160 -2.60 -13.53 14.91
C ARG A 160 -3.81 -14.45 14.76
N SER A 161 -4.18 -15.19 15.84
CA SER A 161 -5.37 -16.06 15.82
C SER A 161 -6.66 -15.28 15.60
N LEU A 162 -6.82 -14.10 16.23
CA LEU A 162 -7.98 -13.23 15.99
C LEU A 162 -8.07 -12.78 14.53
N LEU A 163 -6.95 -12.45 13.91
CA LEU A 163 -6.90 -12.05 12.50
C LEU A 163 -7.26 -13.24 11.59
N LEU A 164 -6.77 -14.45 11.87
CA LEU A 164 -7.14 -15.67 11.15
C LEU A 164 -8.61 -16.00 11.28
N ASP A 165 -9.19 -15.84 12.47
CA ASP A 165 -10.64 -16.07 12.71
C ASP A 165 -11.51 -15.12 11.87
N ILE A 166 -11.02 -13.90 11.58
CA ILE A 166 -11.77 -12.88 10.84
C ILE A 166 -11.57 -13.02 9.32
N LEU A 167 -10.34 -13.29 8.88
CA LEU A 167 -9.94 -13.25 7.48
C LEU A 167 -9.82 -14.64 6.84
N GLY A 168 -9.77 -15.71 7.66
CA GLY A 168 -9.69 -17.10 7.23
C GLY A 168 -8.27 -17.54 6.85
N GLU A 169 -7.44 -16.66 6.28
CA GLU A 169 -6.05 -16.91 5.87
C GLU A 169 -5.24 -15.61 5.94
N GLY A 170 -3.92 -15.70 5.88
CA GLY A 170 -3.00 -14.56 5.79
C GLY A 170 -1.69 -14.78 6.52
N GLU A 171 -0.67 -14.09 6.07
CA GLU A 171 0.61 -13.95 6.77
C GLU A 171 0.63 -12.59 7.46
N PHE A 172 0.67 -12.59 8.78
CA PHE A 172 0.60 -11.36 9.57
C PHE A 172 1.99 -11.05 10.15
N TRP A 173 2.70 -10.14 9.51
CA TRP A 173 4.04 -9.73 9.91
C TRP A 173 4.01 -9.02 11.26
N LEU A 174 5.10 -9.11 12.02
CA LEU A 174 5.21 -8.52 13.34
C LEU A 174 5.87 -7.14 13.26
N ARG A 175 5.25 -6.14 13.90
CA ARG A 175 5.94 -4.94 14.33
C ARG A 175 5.92 -4.89 15.87
N PRO A 176 7.09 -5.04 16.52
CA PRO A 176 7.15 -4.98 17.97
C PRO A 176 6.92 -3.54 18.44
N PRO A 177 6.16 -3.31 19.53
CA PRO A 177 6.03 -2.01 20.15
C PRO A 177 7.39 -1.37 20.45
N TYR A 178 7.45 -0.04 20.31
CA TYR A 178 8.67 0.76 20.51
C TYR A 178 9.83 0.42 19.57
N GLY A 179 9.65 -0.49 18.60
CA GLY A 179 10.71 -0.98 17.72
C GLY A 179 11.79 -1.81 18.42
N ILE A 180 11.48 -2.36 19.60
CA ILE A 180 12.43 -3.07 20.45
C ILE A 180 12.14 -4.57 20.38
N THR A 181 13.20 -5.36 20.16
CA THR A 181 13.12 -6.84 20.10
C THR A 181 14.45 -7.46 20.49
N ASP A 182 14.45 -8.71 20.93
CA ASP A 182 15.63 -9.50 21.25
C ASP A 182 15.76 -10.74 20.37
N ALA A 183 16.79 -11.55 20.61
CA ALA A 183 17.06 -12.76 19.85
C ALA A 183 15.96 -13.82 20.03
N ALA A 184 15.37 -13.93 21.22
CA ALA A 184 14.32 -14.89 21.53
C ALA A 184 13.01 -14.51 20.79
N ALA A 185 12.57 -13.27 20.92
CA ALA A 185 11.40 -12.76 20.23
C ALA A 185 11.52 -12.89 18.70
N ARG A 186 12.71 -12.62 18.14
CA ARG A 186 12.97 -12.80 16.71
C ARG A 186 12.88 -14.26 16.26
N GLN A 187 13.40 -15.19 17.07
CA GLN A 187 13.30 -16.61 16.79
C GLN A 187 11.86 -17.13 16.85
N TRP A 188 11.01 -16.51 17.67
CA TRP A 188 9.62 -16.93 17.87
C TRP A 188 8.60 -16.23 16.98
N ALA A 189 9.02 -15.21 16.23
CA ALA A 189 8.10 -14.36 15.48
C ALA A 189 7.33 -15.12 14.39
N ASP A 190 7.91 -16.20 13.80
CA ASP A 190 7.33 -16.96 12.69
C ASP A 190 6.78 -16.04 11.59
N SER A 191 7.44 -14.92 11.36
CA SER A 191 7.15 -13.92 10.34
C SER A 191 8.27 -12.89 10.23
N PRO A 192 8.36 -12.14 9.13
CA PRO A 192 9.20 -10.95 9.05
C PRO A 192 8.87 -9.93 10.14
N ILE A 193 9.90 -9.17 10.58
CA ILE A 193 9.75 -8.10 11.57
C ILE A 193 9.96 -6.76 10.89
N VAL A 194 8.98 -5.87 11.00
CA VAL A 194 8.98 -4.58 10.32
C VAL A 194 9.23 -3.47 11.33
N LEU A 195 10.24 -2.66 11.07
CA LEU A 195 10.46 -1.39 11.76
C LEU A 195 10.27 -0.23 10.76
N TRP A 196 11.02 0.84 10.90
CA TRP A 196 10.89 2.04 10.06
C TRP A 196 12.25 2.70 9.82
N SER A 197 12.31 3.52 8.78
CA SER A 197 13.43 4.39 8.44
C SER A 197 13.11 5.88 8.63
N VAL A 198 11.82 6.24 8.65
CA VAL A 198 11.35 7.60 8.90
C VAL A 198 10.35 7.58 10.05
N ASP A 199 10.61 8.39 11.10
CA ASP A 199 9.73 8.56 12.25
C ASP A 199 9.43 10.06 12.43
N PRO A 200 8.25 10.54 12.05
CA PRO A 200 7.85 11.94 12.26
C PRO A 200 7.36 12.21 13.68
N GLU A 201 7.36 11.21 14.56
CA GLU A 201 6.93 11.31 15.94
C GLU A 201 5.48 11.82 16.12
N ASP A 202 4.55 11.40 15.23
CA ASP A 202 3.13 11.78 15.24
C ASP A 202 2.38 11.35 16.50
N TRP A 203 2.94 10.40 17.25
CA TRP A 203 2.46 9.95 18.55
C TRP A 203 2.70 10.95 19.68
N LYS A 204 3.62 11.91 19.50
CA LYS A 204 3.77 13.06 20.36
C LYS A 204 2.70 14.09 20.01
N ASP A 205 2.33 14.96 20.95
CA ASP A 205 1.39 16.06 20.71
C ASP A 205 2.07 17.14 19.83
N GLN A 206 2.15 16.84 18.53
CA GLN A 206 2.79 17.70 17.55
C GLN A 206 1.78 18.35 16.61
N ASP A 207 2.17 19.53 16.12
CA ASP A 207 1.46 20.21 15.03
C ASP A 207 1.51 19.40 13.74
N VAL A 208 0.38 19.33 13.03
CA VAL A 208 0.24 18.59 11.75
C VAL A 208 1.32 19.00 10.75
N GLY A 209 1.64 20.31 10.67
CA GLY A 209 2.67 20.81 9.76
C GLY A 209 4.06 20.29 10.10
N GLN A 210 4.40 20.11 11.38
CA GLN A 210 5.69 19.54 11.80
C GLN A 210 5.79 18.06 11.46
N ILE A 211 4.71 17.30 11.65
CA ILE A 211 4.64 15.88 11.26
C ILE A 211 4.84 15.74 9.73
N VAL A 212 4.12 16.53 8.94
CA VAL A 212 4.22 16.54 7.48
C VAL A 212 5.64 16.91 7.04
N ALA A 213 6.24 17.97 7.58
CA ALA A 213 7.60 18.39 7.25
C ALA A 213 8.63 17.30 7.60
N GLY A 214 8.48 16.66 8.76
CA GLY A 214 9.34 15.56 9.20
C GLY A 214 9.42 14.39 8.23
N VAL A 215 8.36 14.15 7.46
CA VAL A 215 8.34 13.15 6.40
C VAL A 215 8.79 13.73 5.06
N VAL A 216 8.09 14.77 4.57
CA VAL A 216 8.18 15.25 3.18
C VAL A 216 9.55 15.83 2.83
N GLU A 217 10.31 16.31 3.82
CA GLU A 217 11.66 16.87 3.66
C GLU A 217 12.76 15.78 3.65
N HIS A 218 12.51 14.61 4.23
CA HIS A 218 13.54 13.60 4.47
C HIS A 218 13.32 12.27 3.76
N VAL A 219 12.10 11.99 3.32
CA VAL A 219 11.73 10.72 2.71
C VAL A 219 12.50 10.44 1.43
N GLN A 220 12.92 9.19 1.27
CA GLN A 220 13.63 8.68 0.10
C GLN A 220 12.92 7.45 -0.46
N ASP A 221 13.24 7.08 -1.69
CA ASP A 221 12.80 5.83 -2.29
C ASP A 221 13.15 4.63 -1.41
N GLY A 222 12.18 3.73 -1.24
CA GLY A 222 12.32 2.55 -0.39
C GLY A 222 12.11 2.79 1.11
N ASP A 223 11.70 3.98 1.54
CA ASP A 223 11.44 4.23 2.96
C ASP A 223 10.16 3.58 3.47
N ILE A 224 10.23 3.17 4.74
CA ILE A 224 9.09 2.76 5.57
C ILE A 224 8.85 3.87 6.59
N ILE A 225 7.68 4.53 6.48
CA ILE A 225 7.34 5.72 7.26
C ILE A 225 6.42 5.30 8.41
N LEU A 226 6.87 5.46 9.67
CA LEU A 226 6.03 5.18 10.84
C LEU A 226 4.96 6.24 10.99
N MET A 227 3.71 5.81 11.11
CA MET A 227 2.57 6.65 11.52
C MET A 227 1.69 5.86 12.49
N HIS A 228 0.75 6.56 13.11
CA HIS A 228 -0.25 5.96 13.99
C HIS A 228 -1.65 6.47 13.60
N ASP A 229 -2.66 5.65 13.79
CA ASP A 229 -4.05 6.08 13.62
C ASP A 229 -4.71 6.51 14.93
N LEU A 230 -3.87 7.00 15.88
CA LEU A 230 -4.26 7.33 17.25
C LEU A 230 -5.19 8.54 17.35
N TYR A 231 -4.84 9.63 16.66
CA TYR A 231 -5.47 10.94 16.79
C TYR A 231 -5.97 11.45 15.44
N GLY A 232 -6.95 12.36 15.49
CA GLY A 232 -7.41 13.05 14.29
C GLY A 232 -6.29 13.85 13.60
N SER A 233 -5.35 14.41 14.37
CA SER A 233 -4.16 15.11 13.85
C SER A 233 -3.20 14.18 13.10
N SER A 234 -2.99 12.94 13.58
CA SER A 234 -2.19 11.94 12.85
C SER A 234 -2.83 11.58 11.50
N VAL A 235 -4.17 11.42 11.45
CA VAL A 235 -4.89 11.20 10.21
C VAL A 235 -4.80 12.41 9.27
N ASP A 236 -4.95 13.64 9.80
CA ASP A 236 -4.81 14.87 9.02
C ASP A 236 -3.40 15.01 8.44
N ALA A 237 -2.38 14.64 9.22
CA ALA A 237 -0.99 14.63 8.75
C ALA A 237 -0.76 13.56 7.69
N ALA A 238 -1.26 12.34 7.89
CA ALA A 238 -1.14 11.25 6.92
C ALA A 238 -1.75 11.62 5.56
N VAL A 239 -2.93 12.23 5.55
CA VAL A 239 -3.59 12.72 4.32
C VAL A 239 -2.72 13.75 3.60
N GLN A 240 -2.15 14.72 4.33
CA GLN A 240 -1.28 15.74 3.73
C GLN A 240 0.06 15.15 3.24
N ILE A 241 0.63 14.17 3.96
CA ILE A 241 1.82 13.44 3.52
C ILE A 241 1.54 12.70 2.21
N VAL A 242 0.43 11.97 2.14
CA VAL A 242 0.02 11.26 0.92
C VAL A 242 -0.12 12.22 -0.26
N ASP A 243 -0.88 13.32 -0.09
CA ASP A 243 -1.09 14.31 -1.14
C ASP A 243 0.23 14.95 -1.61
N ALA A 244 1.12 15.29 -0.66
CA ALA A 244 2.42 15.90 -0.97
C ALA A 244 3.35 14.94 -1.71
N LEU A 245 3.42 13.66 -1.31
CA LEU A 245 4.30 12.68 -1.92
C LEU A 245 3.78 12.21 -3.28
N LEU A 246 2.46 12.03 -3.45
CA LEU A 246 1.86 11.80 -4.77
C LEU A 246 2.17 12.97 -5.71
N GLY A 247 2.08 14.22 -5.22
CA GLY A 247 2.45 15.43 -5.96
C GLY A 247 3.93 15.49 -6.35
N LYS A 248 4.82 14.84 -5.60
CA LYS A 248 6.25 14.67 -5.92
C LYS A 248 6.55 13.46 -6.82
N GLY A 249 5.54 12.68 -7.20
CA GLY A 249 5.68 11.51 -8.05
C GLY A 249 6.04 10.22 -7.32
N TYR A 250 5.89 10.18 -6.00
CA TYR A 250 6.01 8.92 -5.26
C TYR A 250 4.79 8.04 -5.46
N CYS A 251 5.00 6.73 -5.42
CA CYS A 251 3.95 5.72 -5.27
C CYS A 251 3.95 5.16 -3.85
N PHE A 252 2.76 4.80 -3.38
CA PHE A 252 2.59 4.10 -2.12
C PHE A 252 2.31 2.63 -2.36
N VAL A 253 2.94 1.77 -1.57
CA VAL A 253 2.74 0.33 -1.60
C VAL A 253 2.66 -0.22 -0.18
N THR A 254 2.24 -1.48 -0.02
CA THR A 254 2.37 -2.18 1.27
C THR A 254 3.85 -2.42 1.60
N VAL A 255 4.17 -2.75 2.85
CA VAL A 255 5.56 -3.10 3.21
C VAL A 255 6.02 -4.37 2.47
N GLU A 256 5.14 -5.33 2.31
CA GLU A 256 5.41 -6.56 1.57
C GLU A 256 5.74 -6.27 0.10
N ASP A 257 4.91 -5.48 -0.57
CA ASP A 257 5.14 -5.08 -1.96
C ASP A 257 6.42 -4.25 -2.12
N LEU A 258 6.75 -3.40 -1.13
CA LEU A 258 7.99 -2.61 -1.13
C LEU A 258 9.23 -3.51 -1.14
N LEU A 259 9.25 -4.55 -0.31
CA LEU A 259 10.35 -5.51 -0.28
C LEU A 259 10.41 -6.33 -1.57
N ALA A 260 9.27 -6.85 -2.01
CA ALA A 260 9.16 -7.66 -3.23
C ALA A 260 9.63 -6.91 -4.48
N ARG A 261 9.19 -5.64 -4.66
CA ARG A 261 9.62 -4.78 -5.77
C ARG A 261 11.14 -4.63 -5.83
N ASN A 262 11.79 -4.52 -4.68
CA ASN A 262 13.24 -4.39 -4.61
C ASN A 262 13.98 -5.74 -4.63
N GLY A 263 13.28 -6.84 -4.93
CA GLY A 263 13.83 -8.19 -4.98
C GLY A 263 14.38 -8.63 -3.63
N ILE A 264 13.74 -8.21 -2.53
CA ILE A 264 14.03 -8.65 -1.18
C ILE A 264 13.00 -9.72 -0.81
N GLU A 265 13.46 -10.96 -0.70
CA GLU A 265 12.65 -12.05 -0.18
C GLU A 265 12.59 -11.94 1.36
N ALA A 266 11.40 -11.64 1.88
CA ALA A 266 11.19 -11.46 3.31
C ALA A 266 11.33 -12.81 4.05
N GLN A 267 12.04 -12.81 5.19
CA GLN A 267 12.35 -14.00 5.97
C GLN A 267 11.91 -13.82 7.43
N ASP A 268 11.46 -14.92 8.04
CA ASP A 268 11.03 -14.95 9.42
C ASP A 268 12.14 -14.52 10.39
N GLY A 269 11.78 -13.71 11.38
CA GLY A 269 12.69 -13.19 12.39
C GLY A 269 13.71 -12.16 11.89
N VAL A 270 13.73 -11.85 10.59
CA VAL A 270 14.58 -10.80 10.01
C VAL A 270 13.90 -9.45 10.14
N ILE A 271 14.69 -8.44 10.50
CA ILE A 271 14.21 -7.06 10.71
C ILE A 271 14.39 -6.26 9.42
N TYR A 272 13.31 -5.67 8.95
CA TYR A 272 13.28 -4.76 7.80
C TYR A 272 12.95 -3.35 8.28
N ARG A 273 13.81 -2.38 7.93
CA ARG A 273 13.63 -0.95 8.27
C ARG A 273 13.31 -0.11 7.05
N SER A 274 13.61 -0.64 5.87
CA SER A 274 13.36 -0.02 4.56
C SER A 274 13.32 -1.10 3.50
N GLY A 275 12.84 -0.77 2.30
CA GLY A 275 12.95 -1.60 1.11
C GLY A 275 14.30 -1.46 0.38
N ARG A 276 15.29 -0.77 0.95
CA ARG A 276 16.63 -0.64 0.37
C ARG A 276 17.48 -1.86 0.69
N LYS A 277 18.29 -2.31 -0.32
CA LYS A 277 19.28 -3.39 -0.17
C LYS A 277 20.51 -2.91 0.59
#